data_a2e02d9118632626ba0128842cc90f05
#
_entry.id   a2e02d9118632626ba0128842cc90f05
#
_cell.length_a   1.000
_cell.length_b   1.000
_cell.length_c   1.000
_cell.angle_alpha   90.00
_cell.angle_beta   90.00
_cell.angle_gamma   90.00
#
_symmetry.space_group_name_H-M   'P 1'
#
loop_
_entity.id
_entity.type
_entity.pdbx_description
1 polymer ?
#
loop_
_entity_poly.entity_id
_entity_poly.type
_entity_poly.pdbx_seq_one_letter_code
_entity_poly.pdbx_strand_id
1 'polypeptide(L)'
;MIAAGRLRHRVLIQNPVEIQDPRSGAPITTWVDLATVFAEVVPSSVREFVAAQAIDSEVTSRITIRHRAGVSDKSRIIHRGQVYNVHGVLADPVSGLEYMTLPCSEGVNDG
;
A
#
# COMPACT_ATOMS: atom_id res chain seq x y z
N MET A 1 -15.77 1.76 -12.16
CA MET A 1 -15.45 2.98 -11.42
C MET A 1 -15.94 2.87 -9.98
N ILE A 2 -15.13 3.32 -9.04
CA ILE A 2 -15.47 3.24 -7.61
C ILE A 2 -16.23 4.50 -7.21
N ALA A 3 -17.37 4.31 -6.54
CA ALA A 3 -18.11 5.43 -5.98
C ALA A 3 -17.31 6.08 -4.85
N ALA A 4 -17.33 7.41 -4.75
CA ALA A 4 -16.57 8.12 -3.74
C ALA A 4 -16.90 7.68 -2.31
N GLY A 5 -18.15 7.27 -2.06
CA GLY A 5 -18.58 6.78 -0.75
C GLY A 5 -17.94 5.46 -0.31
N ARG A 6 -17.26 4.76 -1.21
CA ARG A 6 -16.53 3.52 -0.86
C ARG A 6 -15.16 3.82 -0.25
N LEU A 7 -14.64 5.02 -0.44
CA LEU A 7 -13.36 5.42 0.14
C LEU A 7 -13.63 6.00 1.53
N ARG A 8 -13.87 5.12 2.49
CA ARG A 8 -14.34 5.50 3.83
C ARG A 8 -13.25 5.51 4.90
N HIS A 9 -12.16 4.81 4.66
CA HIS A 9 -11.14 4.62 5.66
C HIS A 9 -10.01 5.60 5.47
N ARG A 10 -9.59 6.20 6.57
CA ARG A 10 -8.45 7.11 6.55
C ARG A 10 -7.19 6.30 6.76
N VAL A 11 -6.27 6.39 5.83
CA VAL A 11 -5.02 5.63 5.88
C VAL A 11 -3.83 6.56 5.69
N LEU A 12 -2.72 6.23 6.34
CA LEU A 12 -1.47 6.95 6.19
C LEU A 12 -0.57 6.17 5.25
N ILE A 13 -0.08 6.83 4.21
CA ILE A 13 0.86 6.24 3.27
C ILE A 13 2.26 6.70 3.64
N GLN A 14 3.18 5.75 3.77
CA GLN A 14 4.57 6.02 4.10
C GLN A 14 5.49 5.40 3.05
N ASN A 15 6.58 6.10 2.76
CA ASN A 15 7.62 5.60 1.87
C ASN A 15 8.92 5.40 2.63
N PRO A 16 9.69 4.37 2.27
CA PRO A 16 10.98 4.16 2.88
C PRO A 16 12.01 5.15 2.33
N VAL A 17 12.84 5.66 3.21
CA VAL A 17 14.00 6.47 2.85
C VAL A 17 15.20 5.86 3.52
N GLU A 18 16.24 5.60 2.75
CA GLU A 18 17.46 5.04 3.29
C GLU A 18 18.39 6.18 3.69
N ILE A 19 18.82 6.17 4.94
CA ILE A 19 19.80 7.12 5.45
C ILE A 19 21.00 6.35 5.97
N GLN A 20 22.12 7.05 6.10
CA GLN A 20 23.35 6.43 6.59
C GLN A 20 23.51 6.71 8.07
N ASP A 21 23.79 5.66 8.85
CA ASP A 21 24.09 5.81 10.26
C ASP A 21 25.37 6.63 10.42
N PRO A 22 25.34 7.77 11.15
CA PRO A 22 26.52 8.60 11.30
C PRO A 22 27.65 7.93 12.10
N ARG A 23 27.33 6.87 12.85
CA ARG A 23 28.36 6.17 13.65
C ARG A 23 29.02 5.04 12.88
N SER A 24 28.22 4.19 12.23
CA SER A 24 28.72 2.98 11.58
C SER A 24 28.81 3.10 10.09
N GLY A 25 28.14 4.07 9.49
CA GLY A 25 28.03 4.19 8.04
C GLY A 25 27.06 3.18 7.43
N ALA A 26 26.41 2.35 8.25
CA ALA A 26 25.48 1.36 7.75
C ALA A 26 24.18 2.01 7.27
N PRO A 27 23.51 1.46 6.24
CA PRO A 27 22.23 2.00 5.80
C PRO A 27 21.14 1.71 6.82
N ILE A 28 20.30 2.70 7.08
CA ILE A 28 19.13 2.60 7.95
C ILE A 28 17.91 3.00 7.16
N THR A 29 16.86 2.18 7.20
CA THR A 29 15.59 2.53 6.58
C THR A 29 14.75 3.34 7.55
N THR A 30 14.29 4.50 7.10
CA THR A 30 13.37 5.37 7.82
C THR A 30 12.10 5.51 7.01
N TRP A 31 10.95 5.55 7.69
CA TRP A 31 9.66 5.71 7.03
C TRP A 31 9.22 7.16 7.12
N VAL A 32 8.88 7.73 5.96
CA VAL A 32 8.48 9.13 5.84
C VAL A 32 7.03 9.18 5.37
N ASP A 33 6.22 10.01 6.03
CA ASP A 33 4.82 10.18 5.66
C ASP A 33 4.72 10.82 4.30
N LEU A 34 4.00 10.16 3.39
CA LEU A 34 3.66 10.75 2.09
C LEU A 34 2.38 11.55 2.21
N ALA A 35 1.31 10.93 2.70
CA ALA A 35 0.01 11.59 2.82
C ALA A 35 -0.95 10.73 3.64
N THR A 36 -1.97 11.39 4.20
CA THR A 36 -3.14 10.72 4.76
C THR A 36 -4.27 10.86 3.76
N VAL A 37 -4.85 9.75 3.33
CA VAL A 37 -5.88 9.75 2.29
C VAL A 37 -7.02 8.83 2.68
N PHE A 38 -8.16 9.01 2.01
CA PHE A 38 -9.27 8.08 2.15
C PHE A 38 -9.07 6.89 1.24
N ALA A 39 -9.44 5.72 1.72
CA ALA A 39 -9.23 4.46 1.02
C ALA A 39 -10.39 3.50 1.22
N GLU A 40 -10.52 2.55 0.32
CA GLU A 40 -11.32 1.36 0.52
C GLU A 40 -10.36 0.23 0.89
N VAL A 41 -10.59 -0.39 2.05
CA VAL A 41 -9.77 -1.51 2.51
C VAL A 41 -10.64 -2.76 2.48
N VAL A 42 -10.27 -3.74 1.65
CA VAL A 42 -11.05 -4.95 1.44
C VAL A 42 -10.13 -6.15 1.57
N PRO A 43 -10.49 -7.13 2.42
CA PRO A 43 -9.77 -8.39 2.43
C PRO A 43 -9.92 -9.08 1.08
N SER A 44 -8.88 -9.76 0.62
CA SER A 44 -8.94 -10.53 -0.61
C SER A 44 -9.92 -11.69 -0.44
N SER A 45 -10.75 -11.93 -1.46
CA SER A 45 -11.60 -13.11 -1.49
C SER A 45 -10.75 -14.37 -1.66
N VAL A 46 -11.33 -15.53 -1.38
CA VAL A 46 -10.63 -16.80 -1.58
C VAL A 46 -10.14 -16.94 -3.03
N ARG A 47 -10.99 -16.55 -3.99
CA ARG A 47 -10.63 -16.60 -5.40
C ARG A 47 -9.47 -15.67 -5.71
N GLU A 48 -9.51 -14.44 -5.20
CA GLU A 48 -8.45 -13.47 -5.39
C GLU A 48 -7.16 -13.91 -4.72
N PHE A 49 -7.27 -14.53 -3.55
CA PHE A 49 -6.12 -15.05 -2.83
C PHE A 49 -5.42 -16.16 -3.64
N VAL A 50 -6.19 -17.08 -4.19
CA VAL A 50 -5.64 -18.17 -5.03
C VAL A 50 -4.96 -17.59 -6.28
N ALA A 51 -5.57 -16.62 -6.91
CA ALA A 51 -4.98 -15.97 -8.08
C ALA A 51 -3.71 -15.20 -7.72
N ALA A 52 -3.71 -14.53 -6.56
CA ALA A 52 -2.55 -13.77 -6.10
C ALA A 52 -1.38 -14.67 -5.75
N GLN A 53 -1.62 -15.89 -5.29
CA GLN A 53 -0.56 -16.83 -4.97
C GLN A 53 0.31 -17.20 -6.19
N ALA A 54 -0.23 -17.08 -7.37
CA ALA A 54 0.56 -17.29 -8.59
C ALA A 54 1.59 -16.17 -8.80
N ILE A 55 1.36 -15.01 -8.17
CA ILE A 55 2.22 -13.83 -8.31
C ILE A 55 2.93 -13.56 -6.98
N ASP A 56 2.15 -13.49 -5.89
CA ASP A 56 2.66 -13.20 -4.56
C ASP A 56 1.75 -13.84 -3.53
N SER A 57 2.27 -14.84 -2.82
CA SER A 57 1.49 -15.64 -1.86
C SER A 57 1.11 -14.86 -0.60
N GLU A 58 1.68 -13.69 -0.38
CA GLU A 58 1.46 -12.92 0.84
C GLU A 58 0.32 -11.91 0.72
N VAL A 59 -0.23 -11.70 -0.46
CA VAL A 59 -1.30 -10.73 -0.64
C VAL A 59 -2.57 -11.21 0.06
N THR A 60 -3.04 -10.44 1.03
CA THR A 60 -4.23 -10.77 1.82
C THR A 60 -5.29 -9.68 1.78
N SER A 61 -4.97 -8.49 1.30
CA SER A 61 -5.88 -7.36 1.29
C SER A 61 -5.68 -6.52 0.04
N ARG A 62 -6.71 -5.76 -0.28
CA ARG A 62 -6.68 -4.84 -1.41
C ARG A 62 -7.11 -3.48 -0.92
N ILE A 63 -6.26 -2.48 -1.14
CA ILE A 63 -6.54 -1.10 -0.73
C ILE A 63 -6.63 -0.24 -1.98
N THR A 64 -7.74 0.46 -2.12
CA THR A 64 -7.97 1.34 -3.25
C THR A 64 -7.99 2.78 -2.78
N ILE A 65 -7.23 3.62 -3.46
CA ILE A 65 -7.16 5.06 -3.17
C ILE A 65 -7.34 5.84 -4.47
N ARG A 66 -7.53 7.16 -4.36
CA ARG A 66 -7.48 8.02 -5.53
C ARG A 66 -6.06 8.04 -6.05
N HIS A 67 -5.91 8.14 -7.35
CA HIS A 67 -4.61 8.18 -7.99
C HIS A 67 -3.76 9.30 -7.39
N ARG A 68 -2.51 8.97 -7.05
CA ARG A 68 -1.55 9.98 -6.63
C ARG A 68 -0.13 9.49 -6.90
N ALA A 69 0.76 10.45 -7.15
CA ALA A 69 2.17 10.16 -7.35
C ALA A 69 2.84 9.81 -6.02
N GLY A 70 3.93 9.09 -6.08
CA GLY A 70 4.76 8.77 -4.93
C GLY A 70 4.45 7.44 -4.28
N VAL A 71 3.38 6.77 -4.66
CA VAL A 71 3.03 5.44 -4.14
C VAL A 71 3.67 4.38 -5.03
N SER A 72 4.34 3.41 -4.42
CA SER A 72 5.00 2.33 -5.15
C SER A 72 4.88 1.02 -4.39
N ASP A 73 5.45 -0.04 -4.96
CA ASP A 73 5.50 -1.35 -4.32
C ASP A 73 6.41 -1.39 -3.09
N LYS A 74 7.10 -0.29 -2.80
CA LYS A 74 7.91 -0.16 -1.59
C LYS A 74 7.22 0.64 -0.50
N SER A 75 6.08 1.22 -0.80
CA SER A 75 5.28 1.96 0.18
C SER A 75 4.66 1.02 1.20
N ARG A 76 4.27 1.58 2.33
CA ARG A 76 3.43 0.87 3.29
C ARG A 76 2.26 1.76 3.69
N ILE A 77 1.20 1.14 4.18
CA ILE A 77 -0.01 1.84 4.58
C ILE A 77 -0.30 1.50 6.03
N ILE A 78 -0.61 2.52 6.83
CA ILE A 78 -0.99 2.36 8.22
C ILE A 78 -2.48 2.65 8.33
N HIS A 79 -3.24 1.69 8.85
CA HIS A 79 -4.68 1.82 9.06
C HIS A 79 -5.04 1.21 10.40
N ARG A 80 -5.53 2.03 11.32
CA ARG A 80 -5.94 1.60 12.66
C ARG A 80 -4.85 0.83 13.41
N GLY A 81 -3.60 1.27 13.25
CA GLY A 81 -2.46 0.61 13.89
C GLY A 81 -1.97 -0.63 13.16
N GLN A 82 -2.64 -1.04 12.09
CA GLN A 82 -2.23 -2.17 11.28
C GLN A 82 -1.36 -1.70 10.13
N VAL A 83 -0.27 -2.42 9.88
CA VAL A 83 0.65 -2.12 8.78
C VAL A 83 0.30 -3.01 7.59
N TYR A 84 0.18 -2.39 6.43
CA TYR A 84 -0.05 -3.09 5.16
C TYR A 84 1.12 -2.82 4.23
N ASN A 85 1.77 -3.86 3.76
CA ASN A 85 2.87 -3.75 2.82
C ASN A 85 2.33 -3.78 1.40
N VAL A 86 2.65 -2.75 0.62
CA VAL A 86 2.17 -2.66 -0.77
C VAL A 86 3.04 -3.54 -1.66
N HIS A 87 2.42 -4.43 -2.41
CA HIS A 87 3.10 -5.35 -3.32
C HIS A 87 3.06 -4.90 -4.78
N GLY A 88 2.23 -3.93 -5.09
CA GLY A 88 2.16 -3.42 -6.44
C GLY A 88 1.19 -2.24 -6.52
N VAL A 89 1.16 -1.60 -7.66
CA VAL A 89 0.27 -0.48 -7.92
C VAL A 89 -0.45 -0.77 -9.23
N LEU A 90 -1.77 -0.95 -9.16
CA LEU A 90 -2.60 -1.26 -10.32
C LEU A 90 -3.41 -0.03 -10.66
N ALA A 91 -3.17 0.51 -11.86
CA ALA A 91 -3.90 1.69 -12.33
C ALA A 91 -5.37 1.36 -12.61
N ASP A 92 -6.20 2.38 -12.56
CA ASP A 92 -7.61 2.31 -12.97
C ASP A 92 -7.69 1.76 -14.40
N PRO A 93 -8.51 0.71 -14.65
CA PRO A 93 -8.59 0.10 -15.98
C PRO A 93 -9.20 1.00 -17.05
N VAL A 94 -9.88 2.08 -16.67
CA VAL A 94 -10.52 2.98 -17.64
C VAL A 94 -9.56 4.06 -18.10
N SER A 95 -9.04 4.87 -17.18
CA SER A 95 -8.17 5.99 -17.51
C SER A 95 -6.75 5.84 -17.00
N GLY A 96 -6.55 5.02 -15.98
CA GLY A 96 -5.28 4.90 -15.28
C GLY A 96 -4.95 6.08 -14.38
N LEU A 97 -5.86 7.06 -14.27
CA LEU A 97 -5.59 8.32 -13.58
C LEU A 97 -6.58 8.68 -12.48
N GLU A 98 -7.65 7.90 -12.30
CA GLU A 98 -8.65 8.21 -11.27
C GLU A 98 -8.36 7.52 -9.94
N TYR A 99 -8.10 6.24 -10.00
CA TYR A 99 -7.89 5.40 -8.82
C TYR A 99 -6.70 4.48 -9.03
N MET A 100 -6.17 3.98 -7.93
CA MET A 100 -5.17 2.93 -7.98
C MET A 100 -5.51 1.91 -6.91
N THR A 101 -5.33 0.63 -7.26
CA THR A 101 -5.54 -0.48 -6.35
C THR A 101 -4.19 -1.05 -5.93
N LEU A 102 -4.04 -1.22 -4.63
CA LEU A 102 -2.78 -1.64 -4.03
C LEU A 102 -2.99 -3.02 -3.39
N PRO A 103 -2.54 -4.10 -4.05
CA PRO A 103 -2.52 -5.40 -3.37
C PRO A 103 -1.50 -5.34 -2.24
N CYS A 104 -1.92 -5.77 -1.06
CA CYS A 104 -1.14 -5.60 0.17
C CYS A 104 -1.11 -6.89 0.99
N SER A 105 -0.06 -7.05 1.78
CA SER A 105 0.00 -8.05 2.83
C SER A 105 -0.08 -7.35 4.19
N GLU A 106 -0.70 -8.03 5.17
CA GLU A 106 -0.73 -7.54 6.53
C GLU A 106 0.50 -8.03 7.26
N GLY A 107 1.03 -7.20 8.16
CA GLY A 107 2.14 -7.59 8.99
C GLY A 107 2.99 -6.42 9.38
N VAL A 108 4.04 -6.73 10.13
CA VAL A 108 5.00 -5.72 10.54
C VAL A 108 6.06 -5.58 9.46
N ASN A 109 6.29 -4.35 9.05
CA ASN A 109 7.37 -4.04 8.13
C ASN A 109 8.21 -2.94 8.77
N ASP A 110 9.31 -3.34 9.33
CA ASP A 110 10.22 -2.41 10.01
C ASP A 110 11.35 -1.92 9.11
N GLY A 111 11.22 -2.20 7.85
CA GLY A 111 12.23 -1.81 6.89
C GLY A 111 13.22 -2.90 6.59
#